data_c5d52419084de3075f448979c513e5e6
#
_entry.id   c5d52419084de3075f448979c513e5e6
#
_cell.length_a   1.000
_cell.length_b   1.000
_cell.length_c   1.000
_cell.angle_alpha   90.00
_cell.angle_beta   90.00
_cell.angle_gamma   90.00
#
_symmetry.space_group_name_H-M   'P 1'
#
loop_
_entity.id
_entity.type
_entity.pdbx_description
1 polymer ?
#
loop_
_entity_poly.entity_id
_entity_poly.type
_entity_poly.pdbx_seq_one_letter_code
_entity_poly.pdbx_strand_id
1 'polypeptide(L)'
;FNESGTVTDQDGNTYDYLTYGNQEWTVENAEMVTYRDGTPIPQVTDPTAWSNLTIGAWCYYDNDPSKGKLYNWYAVAGIHDTDPNTPNKEFAPEGWHVPTDAEWTTLEEYLIANGYNYDGTTTGNKIAKAMASTTGWDSSTNTGAPGNDQSLNNSRAFNAFPLGGRRGSGYFGWEAFAFYFWSSTESYGDYAWPRLISYDNSSLIKPNFWRKDYGCSV
;
A
#
# COMPACT_ATOMS: atom_id res chain seq x y z
N PHE A 1 -12.00 17.89 -13.83
CA PHE A 1 -12.07 16.45 -14.20
C PHE A 1 -10.75 15.84 -13.82
N ASN A 2 -10.78 14.74 -13.03
CA ASN A 2 -9.58 13.96 -12.80
C ASN A 2 -9.25 13.23 -14.12
N GLU A 3 -8.02 13.38 -14.58
CA GLU A 3 -7.55 12.54 -15.68
C GLU A 3 -7.44 11.11 -15.20
N SER A 4 -7.68 10.17 -16.07
CA SER A 4 -7.57 8.73 -15.81
C SER A 4 -6.90 8.05 -16.99
N GLY A 5 -6.25 6.95 -16.74
CA GLY A 5 -5.60 6.16 -17.76
C GLY A 5 -5.18 4.81 -17.22
N THR A 6 -4.34 4.12 -17.97
CA THR A 6 -3.78 2.83 -17.59
C THR A 6 -2.26 2.84 -17.70
N VAL A 7 -1.61 2.07 -16.84
CA VAL A 7 -0.18 1.78 -16.91
C VAL A 7 0.02 0.27 -16.91
N THR A 8 0.98 -0.21 -17.69
CA THR A 8 1.33 -1.64 -17.74
C THR A 8 2.73 -1.82 -17.16
N ASP A 9 2.90 -2.78 -16.27
CA ASP A 9 4.20 -3.09 -15.67
C ASP A 9 5.05 -4.03 -16.56
N GLN A 10 6.26 -4.31 -16.09
CA GLN A 10 7.24 -5.16 -16.79
C GLN A 10 6.80 -6.61 -16.93
N ASP A 11 5.84 -7.08 -16.13
CA ASP A 11 5.27 -8.43 -16.18
C ASP A 11 3.99 -8.51 -17.03
N GLY A 12 3.50 -7.36 -17.55
CA GLY A 12 2.31 -7.26 -18.39
C GLY A 12 1.02 -7.05 -17.62
N ASN A 13 1.06 -6.80 -16.31
CA ASN A 13 -0.12 -6.42 -15.54
C ASN A 13 -0.49 -4.97 -15.86
N THR A 14 -1.78 -4.70 -16.02
CA THR A 14 -2.30 -3.36 -16.31
C THR A 14 -3.07 -2.83 -15.12
N TYR A 15 -2.81 -1.58 -14.75
CA TYR A 15 -3.41 -0.88 -13.62
C TYR A 15 -4.12 0.37 -14.12
N ASP A 16 -5.32 0.62 -13.60
CA ASP A 16 -5.97 1.91 -13.74
C ASP A 16 -5.30 2.95 -12.85
N TYR A 17 -5.22 4.20 -13.31
CA TYR A 17 -4.77 5.30 -12.48
C TYR A 17 -5.71 6.50 -12.56
N LEU A 18 -5.70 7.32 -11.52
CA LEU A 18 -6.42 8.58 -11.42
C LEU A 18 -5.49 9.71 -11.02
N THR A 19 -5.80 10.92 -11.48
CA THR A 19 -5.10 12.14 -11.07
C THR A 19 -5.73 12.72 -9.80
N TYR A 20 -4.90 12.99 -8.81
CA TYR A 20 -5.26 13.69 -7.58
C TYR A 20 -4.39 14.96 -7.47
N GLY A 21 -4.96 16.10 -7.81
CA GLY A 21 -4.20 17.34 -7.92
C GLY A 21 -3.20 17.30 -9.09
N ASN A 22 -1.92 17.28 -8.77
CA ASN A 22 -0.81 17.15 -9.72
C ASN A 22 -0.10 15.80 -9.65
N GLN A 23 -0.69 14.81 -8.96
CA GLN A 23 -0.15 13.45 -8.84
C GLN A 23 -1.04 12.45 -9.55
N GLU A 24 -0.44 11.44 -10.19
CA GLU A 24 -1.11 10.27 -10.73
C GLU A 24 -0.86 9.08 -9.81
N TRP A 25 -1.92 8.38 -9.44
CA TRP A 25 -1.88 7.22 -8.54
C TRP A 25 -2.61 6.05 -9.16
N THR A 26 -1.99 4.87 -9.16
CA THR A 26 -2.72 3.63 -9.46
C THR A 26 -3.80 3.42 -8.40
N VAL A 27 -4.93 2.89 -8.81
CA VAL A 27 -6.07 2.58 -7.91
C VAL A 27 -6.22 1.08 -7.68
N GLU A 28 -5.19 0.35 -8.02
CA GLU A 28 -5.01 -1.08 -7.82
C GLU A 28 -3.63 -1.35 -7.25
N ASN A 29 -3.52 -2.39 -6.43
CA ASN A 29 -2.26 -2.77 -5.81
C ASN A 29 -1.30 -3.40 -6.82
N ALA A 30 -0.01 -3.24 -6.58
CA ALA A 30 1.05 -3.84 -7.38
C ALA A 30 0.95 -5.38 -7.42
N GLU A 31 1.17 -5.95 -8.60
CA GLU A 31 1.11 -7.39 -8.89
C GLU A 31 2.41 -7.94 -9.51
N MET A 32 3.43 -7.10 -9.71
CA MET A 32 4.67 -7.52 -10.35
C MET A 32 5.45 -8.52 -9.49
N VAL A 33 6.11 -9.43 -10.18
CA VAL A 33 7.00 -10.46 -9.60
C VAL A 33 8.45 -10.29 -10.06
N THR A 34 8.72 -9.25 -10.85
CA THR A 34 10.06 -8.84 -11.27
C THR A 34 10.29 -7.37 -10.97
N TYR A 35 11.55 -6.99 -10.84
CA TYR A 35 11.96 -5.59 -10.93
C TYR A 35 11.87 -5.10 -12.38
N ARG A 36 11.93 -3.78 -12.59
CA ARG A 36 11.80 -3.16 -13.92
C ARG A 36 12.75 -3.74 -14.98
N ASP A 37 13.92 -4.17 -14.59
CA ASP A 37 14.92 -4.78 -15.49
C ASP A 37 14.69 -6.28 -15.75
N GLY A 38 13.62 -6.86 -15.24
CA GLY A 38 13.27 -8.26 -15.38
C GLY A 38 13.90 -9.20 -14.33
N THR A 39 14.70 -8.68 -13.39
CA THR A 39 15.24 -9.49 -12.30
C THR A 39 14.11 -10.01 -11.41
N PRO A 40 14.00 -11.32 -11.14
CA PRO A 40 12.93 -11.87 -10.33
C PRO A 40 12.95 -11.35 -8.87
N ILE A 41 11.78 -11.06 -8.33
CA ILE A 41 11.55 -10.89 -6.89
C ILE A 41 11.11 -12.26 -6.36
N PRO A 42 11.83 -12.88 -5.41
CA PRO A 42 11.49 -14.21 -4.95
C PRO A 42 10.14 -14.25 -4.21
N GLN A 43 9.35 -15.29 -4.49
CA GLN A 43 8.17 -15.62 -3.69
C GLN A 43 8.60 -16.43 -2.48
N VAL A 44 8.24 -15.98 -1.27
CA VAL A 44 8.60 -16.67 -0.02
C VAL A 44 7.34 -16.98 0.80
N THR A 45 6.99 -18.26 0.87
CA THR A 45 5.79 -18.75 1.56
C THR A 45 6.08 -19.21 2.99
N ASP A 46 7.24 -19.82 3.23
CA ASP A 46 7.64 -20.33 4.55
C ASP A 46 7.82 -19.17 5.57
N PRO A 47 7.19 -19.23 6.76
CA PRO A 47 7.26 -18.16 7.75
C PRO A 47 8.66 -17.96 8.33
N THR A 48 9.43 -19.03 8.52
CA THR A 48 10.80 -18.93 9.04
C THR A 48 11.74 -18.30 8.00
N ALA A 49 11.61 -18.71 6.74
CA ALA A 49 12.36 -18.08 5.65
C ALA A 49 12.02 -16.60 5.53
N TRP A 50 10.72 -16.22 5.61
CA TRP A 50 10.28 -14.82 5.58
C TRP A 50 10.91 -14.00 6.70
N SER A 51 10.92 -14.52 7.93
CA SER A 51 11.44 -13.80 9.09
C SER A 51 12.96 -13.52 9.05
N ASN A 52 13.68 -14.23 8.19
CA ASN A 52 15.13 -14.07 8.01
C ASN A 52 15.50 -13.26 6.77
N LEU A 53 14.51 -12.68 6.06
CA LEU A 53 14.76 -11.91 4.84
C LEU A 53 15.49 -10.60 5.13
N THR A 54 16.49 -10.32 4.33
CA THR A 54 17.20 -9.04 4.24
C THR A 54 17.20 -8.49 2.81
N ILE A 55 16.53 -9.19 1.89
CA ILE A 55 16.35 -8.83 0.49
C ILE A 55 14.87 -8.82 0.14
N GLY A 56 14.55 -8.25 -1.02
CA GLY A 56 13.18 -8.16 -1.53
C GLY A 56 12.53 -9.52 -1.72
N ALA A 57 11.29 -9.62 -1.28
CA ALA A 57 10.43 -10.78 -1.47
C ALA A 57 8.96 -10.39 -1.51
N TRP A 58 8.14 -11.28 -2.06
CA TRP A 58 6.69 -11.16 -2.08
C TRP A 58 6.02 -12.48 -1.69
N CYS A 59 4.74 -12.38 -1.32
CA CYS A 59 3.84 -13.53 -1.15
C CYS A 59 2.41 -13.10 -1.44
N TYR A 60 1.51 -14.05 -1.66
CA TYR A 60 0.08 -13.77 -1.53
C TYR A 60 -0.30 -13.67 -0.05
N TYR A 61 -1.33 -12.87 0.29
CA TYR A 61 -1.90 -12.94 1.62
C TYR A 61 -2.36 -14.37 1.91
N ASP A 62 -2.00 -14.90 3.08
CA ASP A 62 -2.30 -16.25 3.51
C ASP A 62 -1.76 -17.37 2.56
N ASN A 63 -0.80 -17.00 1.70
CA ASN A 63 -0.30 -17.83 0.59
C ASN A 63 -1.38 -18.31 -0.40
N ASP A 64 -2.50 -17.61 -0.46
CA ASP A 64 -3.64 -17.90 -1.33
C ASP A 64 -3.55 -17.08 -2.64
N PRO A 65 -3.37 -17.71 -3.82
CA PRO A 65 -3.28 -17.00 -5.10
C PRO A 65 -4.55 -16.21 -5.50
N SER A 66 -5.68 -16.45 -4.84
CA SER A 66 -6.91 -15.69 -5.07
C SER A 66 -6.91 -14.34 -4.33
N LYS A 67 -5.94 -14.12 -3.44
CA LYS A 67 -5.78 -12.88 -2.69
C LYS A 67 -4.65 -12.03 -3.28
N GLY A 68 -4.57 -10.75 -2.87
CA GLY A 68 -3.55 -9.83 -3.34
C GLY A 68 -2.13 -10.14 -2.87
N LYS A 69 -1.14 -9.56 -3.55
CA LYS A 69 0.27 -9.70 -3.20
C LYS A 69 0.67 -8.72 -2.10
N LEU A 70 1.59 -9.20 -1.27
CA LEU A 70 2.27 -8.44 -0.22
C LEU A 70 3.76 -8.45 -0.49
N TYR A 71 4.42 -7.31 -0.28
CA TYR A 71 5.86 -7.14 -0.47
C TYR A 71 6.50 -6.70 0.83
N ASN A 72 7.70 -7.18 1.13
CA ASN A 72 8.50 -6.57 2.17
C ASN A 72 9.10 -5.24 1.66
N TRP A 73 9.56 -4.38 2.57
CA TRP A 73 10.10 -3.08 2.16
C TRP A 73 11.39 -3.21 1.35
N TYR A 74 12.15 -4.28 1.53
CA TYR A 74 13.36 -4.55 0.74
C TYR A 74 13.03 -4.67 -0.76
N ALA A 75 11.88 -5.26 -1.11
CA ALA A 75 11.41 -5.30 -2.50
C ALA A 75 11.10 -3.89 -3.02
N VAL A 76 10.39 -3.08 -2.24
CA VAL A 76 10.08 -1.68 -2.58
C VAL A 76 11.35 -0.85 -2.81
N ALA A 77 12.36 -1.05 -1.97
CA ALA A 77 13.66 -0.37 -2.09
C ALA A 77 14.58 -0.95 -3.18
N GLY A 78 14.19 -2.07 -3.80
CA GLY A 78 14.99 -2.70 -4.86
C GLY A 78 16.22 -3.46 -4.37
N ILE A 79 16.26 -3.81 -3.09
CA ILE A 79 17.37 -4.59 -2.50
C ILE A 79 17.20 -6.06 -2.90
N HIS A 80 18.00 -6.52 -3.84
CA HIS A 80 17.80 -7.83 -4.49
C HIS A 80 18.89 -8.86 -4.17
N ASP A 81 19.96 -8.46 -3.49
CA ASP A 81 21.00 -9.33 -2.97
C ASP A 81 21.57 -8.81 -1.65
N THR A 82 22.54 -9.51 -1.10
CA THR A 82 23.15 -9.18 0.20
C THR A 82 24.40 -8.32 0.12
N ASP A 83 24.85 -7.96 -1.08
CA ASP A 83 26.00 -7.07 -1.26
C ASP A 83 25.53 -5.60 -1.18
N PRO A 84 25.93 -4.83 -0.16
CA PRO A 84 25.52 -3.45 0.00
C PRO A 84 26.06 -2.51 -1.09
N ASN A 85 27.01 -2.97 -1.91
CA ASN A 85 27.54 -2.18 -3.02
C ASN A 85 26.80 -2.41 -4.34
N THR A 86 25.93 -3.43 -4.41
CA THR A 86 25.12 -3.66 -5.61
C THR A 86 24.04 -2.56 -5.69
N PRO A 87 23.90 -1.88 -6.84
CA PRO A 87 22.86 -0.85 -7.00
C PRO A 87 21.46 -1.43 -6.84
N ASN A 88 20.62 -0.72 -6.10
CA ASN A 88 19.22 -1.09 -5.95
C ASN A 88 18.49 -1.06 -7.30
N LYS A 89 17.49 -1.93 -7.45
CA LYS A 89 16.67 -2.04 -8.65
C LYS A 89 15.38 -1.22 -8.51
N GLU A 90 14.84 -0.81 -9.65
CA GLU A 90 13.54 -0.13 -9.68
C GLU A 90 12.40 -1.14 -9.57
N PHE A 91 11.49 -0.91 -8.61
CA PHE A 91 10.31 -1.76 -8.39
C PHE A 91 9.17 -1.40 -9.35
N ALA A 92 8.82 -0.12 -9.44
CA ALA A 92 7.67 0.36 -10.21
C ALA A 92 7.91 0.31 -11.72
N PRO A 93 6.85 0.32 -12.55
CA PRO A 93 6.94 0.40 -14.01
C PRO A 93 7.72 1.61 -14.52
N GLU A 94 8.12 1.58 -15.79
CA GLU A 94 8.78 2.70 -16.47
C GLU A 94 7.93 3.98 -16.36
N GLY A 95 8.57 5.08 -15.94
CA GLY A 95 7.90 6.37 -15.72
C GLY A 95 7.14 6.49 -14.39
N TRP A 96 7.07 5.43 -13.58
CA TRP A 96 6.43 5.38 -12.28
C TRP A 96 7.43 5.09 -11.16
N HIS A 97 7.05 5.40 -9.94
CA HIS A 97 7.82 5.06 -8.74
C HIS A 97 6.88 4.71 -7.58
N VAL A 98 7.38 4.00 -6.59
CA VAL A 98 6.65 3.82 -5.33
C VAL A 98 6.61 5.15 -4.60
N PRO A 99 5.45 5.63 -4.13
CA PRO A 99 5.33 6.95 -3.54
C PRO A 99 6.21 7.09 -2.29
N THR A 100 6.83 8.24 -2.16
CA THR A 100 7.52 8.67 -0.95
C THR A 100 6.54 9.01 0.17
N ASP A 101 7.02 9.11 1.40
CA ASP A 101 6.24 9.60 2.53
C ASP A 101 5.68 11.02 2.28
N ALA A 102 6.47 11.89 1.64
CA ALA A 102 6.05 13.24 1.28
C ALA A 102 4.94 13.24 0.22
N GLU A 103 4.98 12.35 -0.75
CA GLU A 103 3.93 12.23 -1.78
C GLU A 103 2.63 11.70 -1.20
N TRP A 104 2.67 10.77 -0.24
CA TRP A 104 1.51 10.38 0.53
C TRP A 104 0.89 11.55 1.31
N THR A 105 1.73 12.40 1.91
CA THR A 105 1.27 13.61 2.59
C THR A 105 0.60 14.59 1.61
N THR A 106 1.16 14.76 0.41
CA THR A 106 0.57 15.60 -0.64
C THR A 106 -0.81 15.08 -1.08
N LEU A 107 -0.98 13.76 -1.23
CA LEU A 107 -2.28 13.15 -1.53
C LEU A 107 -3.29 13.38 -0.38
N GLU A 108 -2.86 13.18 0.86
CA GLU A 108 -3.67 13.43 2.05
C GLU A 108 -4.17 14.89 2.10
N GLU A 109 -3.25 15.84 1.96
CA GLU A 109 -3.56 17.27 1.97
C GLU A 109 -4.52 17.65 0.83
N TYR A 110 -4.31 17.10 -0.37
CA TYR A 110 -5.21 17.32 -1.50
C TYR A 110 -6.63 16.82 -1.20
N LEU A 111 -6.78 15.62 -0.67
CA LEU A 111 -8.09 15.06 -0.34
C LEU A 111 -8.80 15.89 0.73
N ILE A 112 -8.09 16.30 1.78
CA ILE A 112 -8.63 17.14 2.85
C ILE A 112 -9.08 18.49 2.27
N ALA A 113 -8.22 19.17 1.54
CA ALA A 113 -8.49 20.52 1.00
C ALA A 113 -9.67 20.54 0.01
N ASN A 114 -9.94 19.42 -0.65
CA ASN A 114 -11.05 19.27 -1.60
C ASN A 114 -12.33 18.69 -0.98
N GLY A 115 -12.43 18.62 0.37
CA GLY A 115 -13.66 18.26 1.08
C GLY A 115 -13.97 16.76 1.10
N TYR A 116 -12.94 15.89 0.97
CA TYR A 116 -13.11 14.43 1.01
C TYR A 116 -13.06 13.83 2.41
N ASN A 117 -12.99 14.65 3.45
CA ASN A 117 -13.33 14.20 4.78
C ASN A 117 -14.79 13.69 4.80
N TYR A 118 -15.05 12.64 5.55
CA TYR A 118 -16.41 12.02 5.58
C TYR A 118 -17.52 13.00 5.94
N ASP A 119 -17.19 14.08 6.65
CA ASP A 119 -18.12 15.16 7.07
C ASP A 119 -18.06 16.39 6.14
N GLY A 120 -17.38 16.31 5.01
CA GLY A 120 -17.23 17.40 4.03
C GLY A 120 -16.36 18.57 4.49
N THR A 121 -15.74 18.48 5.66
CA THR A 121 -14.82 19.53 6.15
C THR A 121 -13.49 19.49 5.40
N THR A 122 -12.79 20.64 5.38
CA THR A 122 -11.48 20.81 4.73
C THR A 122 -10.34 20.92 5.74
N THR A 123 -10.57 20.47 6.97
CA THR A 123 -9.58 20.49 8.05
C THR A 123 -9.59 19.19 8.84
N GLY A 124 -8.42 18.81 9.35
CA GLY A 124 -8.22 17.53 10.01
C GLY A 124 -8.24 16.35 9.04
N ASN A 125 -7.60 15.27 9.41
CA ASN A 125 -7.51 14.05 8.60
C ASN A 125 -8.68 13.11 8.93
N LYS A 126 -9.66 13.03 8.02
CA LYS A 126 -10.86 12.19 8.12
C LYS A 126 -11.21 11.55 6.77
N ILE A 127 -10.18 11.24 5.98
CA ILE A 127 -10.30 10.83 4.57
C ILE A 127 -10.34 9.32 4.36
N ALA A 128 -10.18 8.51 5.40
CA ALA A 128 -10.09 7.05 5.27
C ALA A 128 -11.26 6.46 4.47
N LYS A 129 -12.47 6.94 4.73
CA LYS A 129 -13.69 6.49 4.05
C LYS A 129 -13.69 6.81 2.55
N ALA A 130 -13.13 7.94 2.15
CA ALA A 130 -13.04 8.33 0.74
C ALA A 130 -12.10 7.42 -0.07
N MET A 131 -11.13 6.81 0.59
CA MET A 131 -10.12 5.95 -0.03
C MET A 131 -10.47 4.46 0.06
N ALA A 132 -11.19 4.05 1.10
CA ALA A 132 -11.50 2.65 1.40
C ALA A 132 -12.46 2.03 0.37
N SER A 133 -12.30 0.73 0.08
CA SER A 133 -13.25 -0.05 -0.72
C SER A 133 -14.64 -0.09 -0.08
N THR A 134 -15.68 -0.33 -0.89
CA THR A 134 -17.07 -0.42 -0.43
C THR A 134 -17.42 -1.74 0.24
N THR A 135 -16.48 -2.67 0.32
CA THR A 135 -16.68 -4.00 0.92
C THR A 135 -15.38 -4.49 1.57
N GLY A 136 -15.51 -5.54 2.39
CA GLY A 136 -14.39 -6.30 2.94
C GLY A 136 -13.97 -5.86 4.35
N TRP A 137 -14.44 -4.74 4.84
CA TRP A 137 -14.10 -4.23 6.17
C TRP A 137 -14.94 -4.88 7.27
N ASP A 138 -14.35 -5.09 8.42
CA ASP A 138 -15.10 -5.41 9.63
C ASP A 138 -16.02 -4.26 10.01
N SER A 139 -17.11 -4.59 10.72
CA SER A 139 -18.11 -3.60 11.13
C SER A 139 -17.57 -2.66 12.21
N SER A 140 -17.88 -1.38 12.08
CA SER A 140 -17.56 -0.35 13.08
C SER A 140 -18.76 0.54 13.36
N THR A 141 -18.88 0.98 14.61
CA THR A 141 -19.84 2.01 15.02
C THR A 141 -19.25 3.42 14.98
N ASN A 142 -17.94 3.54 14.70
CA ASN A 142 -17.25 4.82 14.67
C ASN A 142 -17.61 5.59 13.40
N THR A 143 -18.27 6.73 13.55
CA THR A 143 -18.68 7.60 12.46
C THR A 143 -17.46 7.99 11.59
N GLY A 144 -17.61 7.86 10.28
CA GLY A 144 -16.55 8.21 9.33
C GLY A 144 -15.46 7.14 9.14
N ALA A 145 -15.50 6.05 9.93
CA ALA A 145 -14.59 4.93 9.72
C ALA A 145 -15.04 4.05 8.52
N PRO A 146 -14.12 3.37 7.82
CA PRO A 146 -14.44 2.49 6.70
C PRO A 146 -15.47 1.41 7.03
N GLY A 147 -15.42 0.80 8.22
CA GLY A 147 -16.35 -0.23 8.66
C GLY A 147 -17.77 0.27 9.01
N ASN A 148 -17.95 1.60 9.08
CA ASN A 148 -19.24 2.23 9.34
C ASN A 148 -19.95 2.57 8.03
N ASP A 149 -21.00 1.84 7.68
CA ASP A 149 -21.71 1.98 6.39
C ASP A 149 -20.76 1.98 5.19
N GLN A 150 -20.26 0.80 4.85
CA GLN A 150 -19.27 0.61 3.80
C GLN A 150 -19.75 1.07 2.41
N SER A 151 -21.07 1.14 2.19
CA SER A 151 -21.66 1.59 0.92
C SER A 151 -21.31 3.05 0.59
N LEU A 152 -20.94 3.84 1.58
CA LEU A 152 -20.53 5.24 1.45
C LEU A 152 -19.02 5.43 1.26
N ASN A 153 -18.26 4.35 1.21
CA ASN A 153 -16.81 4.39 0.96
C ASN A 153 -16.50 4.71 -0.51
N ASN A 154 -15.21 4.89 -0.79
CA ASN A 154 -14.64 4.97 -2.13
C ASN A 154 -15.11 6.16 -2.98
N SER A 155 -15.45 7.27 -2.35
CA SER A 155 -15.91 8.47 -3.08
C SER A 155 -14.86 9.06 -4.02
N ARG A 156 -13.58 8.60 -3.93
CA ARG A 156 -12.47 8.99 -4.82
C ARG A 156 -11.93 7.86 -5.67
N ALA A 157 -12.57 6.72 -5.66
CA ALA A 157 -12.20 5.55 -6.46
C ALA A 157 -10.75 5.03 -6.21
N PHE A 158 -10.18 5.31 -5.05
CA PHE A 158 -8.86 4.79 -4.64
C PHE A 158 -8.91 3.30 -4.31
N ASN A 159 -10.06 2.82 -3.86
CA ASN A 159 -10.45 1.41 -3.70
C ASN A 159 -9.53 0.56 -2.79
N ALA A 160 -9.01 1.15 -1.72
CA ALA A 160 -8.18 0.44 -0.74
C ALA A 160 -8.95 -0.72 -0.07
N PHE A 161 -8.61 -1.96 -0.41
CA PHE A 161 -9.26 -3.17 0.14
C PHE A 161 -8.51 -3.67 1.38
N PRO A 162 -9.17 -4.05 2.48
CA PRO A 162 -8.52 -4.40 3.74
C PRO A 162 -7.87 -5.79 3.70
N LEU A 163 -6.82 -5.93 2.90
CA LEU A 163 -6.10 -7.19 2.72
C LEU A 163 -5.32 -7.62 3.97
N GLY A 164 -5.07 -6.68 4.91
CA GLY A 164 -4.17 -6.96 6.02
C GLY A 164 -2.70 -6.94 5.62
N GLY A 165 -1.90 -7.79 6.26
CA GLY A 165 -0.47 -7.83 6.00
C GLY A 165 0.20 -9.09 6.56
N ARG A 166 1.49 -9.21 6.32
CA ARG A 166 2.34 -10.26 6.87
C ARG A 166 3.32 -9.66 7.88
N ARG A 167 3.38 -10.22 9.08
CA ARG A 167 4.30 -9.79 10.13
C ARG A 167 5.72 -10.24 9.83
N GLY A 168 6.71 -9.59 10.42
CA GLY A 168 8.11 -10.02 10.34
C GLY A 168 8.36 -11.43 10.89
N SER A 169 7.48 -11.94 11.76
CA SER A 169 7.47 -13.35 12.18
C SER A 169 7.02 -14.35 11.11
N GLY A 170 6.61 -13.85 9.94
CA GLY A 170 6.13 -14.66 8.82
C GLY A 170 4.65 -15.03 8.85
N TYR A 171 3.91 -14.65 9.91
CA TYR A 171 2.48 -14.92 10.04
C TYR A 171 1.63 -13.78 9.51
N PHE A 172 0.47 -14.11 8.92
CA PHE A 172 -0.50 -13.17 8.39
C PHE A 172 -1.43 -12.61 9.48
N GLY A 173 -2.05 -11.47 9.23
CA GLY A 173 -3.03 -10.88 10.12
C GLY A 173 -3.68 -9.63 9.54
N TRP A 174 -4.65 -9.12 10.28
CA TRP A 174 -5.37 -7.86 10.03
C TRP A 174 -6.24 -7.83 8.76
N GLU A 175 -6.53 -9.00 8.12
CA GLU A 175 -7.55 -9.10 7.07
C GLU A 175 -8.89 -8.58 7.60
N ALA A 176 -9.61 -7.82 6.80
CA ALA A 176 -10.81 -7.07 7.14
C ALA A 176 -10.63 -5.92 8.15
N PHE A 177 -9.53 -5.87 8.91
CA PHE A 177 -9.24 -4.84 9.90
C PHE A 177 -8.48 -3.65 9.30
N ALA A 178 -7.56 -3.93 8.37
CA ALA A 178 -6.65 -2.89 7.92
C ALA A 178 -6.15 -3.09 6.50
N PHE A 179 -5.83 -1.98 5.87
CA PHE A 179 -5.04 -1.92 4.65
C PHE A 179 -3.74 -1.17 4.92
N TYR A 180 -2.61 -1.81 4.59
CA TYR A 180 -1.28 -1.26 4.78
C TYR A 180 -0.62 -1.00 3.44
N PHE A 181 -0.08 0.21 3.26
CA PHE A 181 0.69 0.61 2.09
C PHE A 181 2.13 0.91 2.48
N TRP A 182 3.09 0.44 1.70
CA TRP A 182 4.44 0.95 1.80
C TRP A 182 4.57 2.35 1.18
N SER A 183 5.42 3.17 1.78
CA SER A 183 6.13 4.23 1.06
C SER A 183 7.55 3.78 0.74
N SER A 184 8.19 4.43 -0.22
CA SER A 184 9.61 4.19 -0.53
C SER A 184 10.57 4.84 0.47
N THR A 185 10.06 5.61 1.44
CA THR A 185 10.88 6.35 2.39
C THR A 185 11.29 5.47 3.56
N GLU A 186 12.59 5.30 3.72
CA GLU A 186 13.18 4.70 4.92
C GLU A 186 12.97 5.61 6.13
N SER A 187 12.75 5.03 7.31
CA SER A 187 12.71 5.76 8.58
C SER A 187 14.12 5.77 9.19
N TYR A 188 14.42 4.78 10.04
CA TYR A 188 15.78 4.57 10.54
C TYR A 188 16.01 3.08 10.81
N GLY A 189 17.23 2.61 10.64
CA GLY A 189 17.59 1.21 10.90
C GLY A 189 16.70 0.23 10.14
N ASP A 190 16.00 -0.63 10.85
CA ASP A 190 15.14 -1.68 10.29
C ASP A 190 13.70 -1.22 10.01
N TYR A 191 13.43 0.09 9.95
CA TYR A 191 12.09 0.64 9.81
C TYR A 191 11.94 1.51 8.57
N ALA A 192 10.71 1.52 8.02
CA ALA A 192 10.28 2.38 6.93
C ALA A 192 8.88 2.95 7.22
N TRP A 193 8.46 3.96 6.44
CA TRP A 193 7.19 4.64 6.65
C TRP A 193 6.08 3.99 5.83
N PRO A 194 5.04 3.42 6.46
CA PRO A 194 3.83 3.00 5.78
C PRO A 194 2.72 4.05 5.85
N ARG A 195 1.60 3.73 5.22
CA ARG A 195 0.27 4.29 5.51
C ARG A 195 -0.68 3.17 5.88
N LEU A 196 -1.68 3.52 6.66
CA LEU A 196 -2.67 2.59 7.19
C LEU A 196 -4.07 3.19 7.11
N ILE A 197 -5.01 2.41 6.59
CA ILE A 197 -6.45 2.61 6.77
C ILE A 197 -6.96 1.51 7.68
N SER A 198 -7.66 1.87 8.77
CA SER A 198 -8.26 0.93 9.72
C SER A 198 -9.78 0.93 9.61
N TYR A 199 -10.41 -0.23 9.83
CA TYR A 199 -11.86 -0.40 9.78
C TYR A 199 -12.63 0.53 10.73
N ASP A 200 -12.00 0.95 11.83
CA ASP A 200 -12.61 1.69 12.94
C ASP A 200 -12.09 3.13 13.10
N ASN A 201 -11.27 3.61 12.17
CA ASN A 201 -10.69 4.96 12.25
C ASN A 201 -10.98 5.76 10.98
N SER A 202 -11.36 7.02 11.16
CA SER A 202 -11.69 7.93 10.03
C SER A 202 -10.47 8.53 9.32
N SER A 203 -9.27 8.35 9.87
CA SER A 203 -8.05 8.98 9.35
C SER A 203 -7.22 8.02 8.49
N LEU A 204 -6.52 8.57 7.50
CA LEU A 204 -5.34 7.91 6.93
C LEU A 204 -4.20 8.02 7.94
N ILE A 205 -3.78 6.90 8.49
CA ILE A 205 -2.83 6.86 9.60
C ILE A 205 -1.40 6.69 9.07
N LYS A 206 -0.45 7.41 9.67
CA LYS A 206 0.99 7.19 9.52
C LYS A 206 1.52 6.52 10.79
N PRO A 207 1.68 5.19 10.81
CA PRO A 207 2.27 4.49 11.95
C PRO A 207 3.73 4.91 12.16
N ASN A 208 4.15 5.06 13.41
CA ASN A 208 5.49 5.57 13.75
C ASN A 208 6.62 4.58 13.44
N PHE A 209 6.35 3.27 13.47
CA PHE A 209 7.38 2.25 13.32
C PHE A 209 6.81 1.03 12.60
N TRP A 210 7.33 0.73 11.40
CA TRP A 210 6.98 -0.47 10.65
C TRP A 210 8.24 -1.14 10.17
N ARG A 211 8.46 -2.38 10.58
CA ARG A 211 9.68 -3.12 10.25
C ARG A 211 9.71 -3.42 8.74
N LYS A 212 10.88 -3.30 8.14
CA LYS A 212 11.11 -3.57 6.71
C LYS A 212 10.79 -5.01 6.28
N ASP A 213 10.80 -5.96 7.24
CA ASP A 213 10.44 -7.37 7.02
C ASP A 213 8.92 -7.63 7.05
N TYR A 214 8.08 -6.61 7.30
CA TYR A 214 6.64 -6.78 7.18
C TYR A 214 6.23 -6.80 5.69
N GLY A 215 5.22 -7.62 5.37
CA GLY A 215 4.60 -7.65 4.04
C GLY A 215 3.37 -6.75 4.00
N CYS A 216 3.41 -5.74 3.13
CA CYS A 216 2.32 -4.80 2.88
C CYS A 216 2.02 -4.71 1.39
N SER A 217 0.87 -4.12 1.04
CA SER A 217 0.54 -3.73 -0.33
C SER A 217 1.42 -2.57 -0.81
N VAL A 218 1.53 -2.42 -2.13
CA VAL A 218 2.24 -1.32 -2.79
C VAL A 218 1.37 -0.73 -3.89
#